data_cf38c7015c3b34803e521e59c09d818f
#
_entry.id   cf38c7015c3b34803e521e59c09d818f
#
_cell.length_a   1.000
_cell.length_b   1.000
_cell.length_c   1.000
_cell.angle_alpha   90.00
_cell.angle_beta   90.00
_cell.angle_gamma   90.00
#
_symmetry.space_group_name_H-M   'P 1'
#
loop_
_entity.id
_entity.type
_entity.pdbx_description
1 polymer ?
#
loop_
_entity_poly.entity_id
_entity_poly.type
_entity_poly.pdbx_seq_one_letter_code
_entity_poly.pdbx_strand_id
1 'polypeptide(L)'
;MRAMFKEIGIFIKEDLSNSIDNEALNSMINSLSNLDISLYLDESSNNKNKNFTILNHEEYVKKVDIVIVFGGDGTLLNAARKYLNYEIPILGINMGNVGFLTDISTENFEKTIKEVLEGSHKIEERNLVSAKFGNNNL
;
A
#
# COMPACT_ATOMS: atom_id res chain seq x y z
N MET A 1 6.49 -21.28 11.85
CA MET A 1 7.27 -20.36 10.98
C MET A 1 6.38 -19.21 10.55
N ARG A 2 6.83 -17.99 10.73
CA ARG A 2 6.08 -16.81 10.33
C ARG A 2 6.19 -16.57 8.85
N ALA A 3 5.08 -16.19 8.22
CA ALA A 3 5.09 -15.81 6.81
C ALA A 3 5.89 -14.52 6.63
N MET A 4 6.76 -14.47 5.62
CA MET A 4 7.52 -13.27 5.25
C MET A 4 6.94 -12.70 3.97
N PHE A 5 6.79 -11.39 3.94
CA PHE A 5 6.38 -10.69 2.73
C PHE A 5 7.62 -10.29 1.94
N LYS A 6 7.69 -10.65 0.68
CA LYS A 6 8.82 -10.33 -0.20
C LYS A 6 8.42 -9.62 -1.48
N GLU A 7 7.22 -9.85 -1.94
CA GLU A 7 6.68 -9.27 -3.16
C GLU A 7 5.71 -8.15 -2.79
N ILE A 8 6.19 -6.92 -2.79
CA ILE A 8 5.51 -5.79 -2.19
C ILE A 8 4.86 -4.93 -3.28
N GLY A 9 3.53 -4.82 -3.21
CA GLY A 9 2.78 -3.87 -4.03
C GLY A 9 2.80 -2.49 -3.37
N ILE A 10 2.89 -1.47 -4.18
CA ILE A 10 2.89 -0.07 -3.73
C ILE A 10 1.66 0.63 -4.27
N PHE A 11 0.98 1.37 -3.42
CA PHE A 11 -0.18 2.18 -3.76
C PHE A 11 0.00 3.56 -3.13
N ILE A 12 0.09 4.59 -3.95
CA ILE A 12 0.43 5.94 -3.49
C ILE A 12 -0.74 6.88 -3.80
N LYS A 13 -1.08 7.73 -2.84
CA LYS A 13 -2.05 8.80 -3.05
C LYS A 13 -1.63 9.63 -4.27
N GLU A 14 -2.58 9.93 -5.14
CA GLU A 14 -2.34 10.59 -6.43
C GLU A 14 -1.55 11.90 -6.31
N ASP A 15 -1.89 12.74 -5.35
CA ASP A 15 -1.19 14.00 -5.09
C ASP A 15 0.28 13.78 -4.74
N LEU A 16 0.58 12.71 -4.01
CA LEU A 16 1.94 12.37 -3.59
C LEU A 16 2.75 11.78 -4.74
N SER A 17 2.10 11.01 -5.61
CA SER A 17 2.77 10.38 -6.74
C SER A 17 3.28 11.39 -7.76
N ASN A 18 2.64 12.54 -7.85
CA ASN A 18 3.02 13.63 -8.75
C ASN A 18 3.97 14.65 -8.11
N SER A 19 4.27 14.51 -6.82
CA SER A 19 5.15 15.40 -6.09
C SER A 19 6.60 14.90 -6.17
N ILE A 20 7.42 15.60 -6.93
CA ILE A 20 8.86 15.32 -7.03
C ILE A 20 9.56 15.63 -5.70
N ASP A 21 8.98 16.53 -4.92
CA ASP A 21 9.59 17.09 -3.72
C ASP A 21 9.13 16.46 -2.40
N ASN A 22 8.45 15.31 -2.43
CA ASN A 22 8.05 14.66 -1.20
C ASN A 22 9.22 13.83 -0.62
N GLU A 23 10.02 14.49 0.20
CA GLU A 23 11.20 13.88 0.82
C GLU A 23 10.86 12.69 1.72
N ALA A 24 9.77 12.79 2.47
CA ALA A 24 9.36 11.71 3.37
C ALA A 24 9.01 10.45 2.59
N LEU A 25 8.23 10.58 1.51
CA LEU A 25 7.85 9.46 0.65
C LEU A 25 9.09 8.84 0.00
N ASN A 26 9.96 9.67 -0.57
CA ASN A 26 11.18 9.19 -1.22
C ASN A 26 12.11 8.48 -0.24
N SER A 27 12.24 8.99 0.97
CA SER A 27 13.02 8.35 2.02
C SER A 27 12.49 6.98 2.39
N MET A 28 11.18 6.84 2.53
CA MET A 28 10.55 5.55 2.83
C MET A 28 10.72 4.54 1.69
N ILE A 29 10.56 4.98 0.44
CA ILE A 29 10.76 4.12 -0.73
C ILE A 29 12.21 3.68 -0.83
N ASN A 30 13.15 4.56 -0.56
CA ASN A 30 14.58 4.21 -0.53
C ASN A 30 14.88 3.20 0.58
N SER A 31 14.27 3.35 1.74
CA SER A 31 14.41 2.36 2.83
C SER A 31 13.90 0.98 2.41
N LEU A 32 12.78 0.92 1.72
CA LEU A 32 12.24 -0.32 1.18
C LEU A 32 13.18 -0.93 0.13
N SER A 33 13.74 -0.10 -0.75
CA SER A 33 14.64 -0.56 -1.82
C SER A 33 15.91 -1.19 -1.29
N ASN A 34 16.31 -0.88 -0.06
CA ASN A 34 17.50 -1.44 0.58
C ASN A 34 17.23 -2.78 1.27
N LEU A 35 15.99 -3.21 1.34
CA LEU A 35 15.62 -4.51 1.88
C LEU A 35 15.66 -5.58 0.78
N ASP A 36 15.73 -6.83 1.19
CA ASP A 36 15.69 -7.98 0.26
C ASP A 36 14.26 -8.30 -0.14
N ILE A 37 13.64 -7.37 -0.87
CA ILE A 37 12.27 -7.44 -1.35
C ILE A 37 12.17 -6.87 -2.77
N SER A 38 11.08 -7.18 -3.45
CA SER A 38 10.77 -6.63 -4.76
C SER A 38 9.59 -5.67 -4.64
N LEU A 39 9.66 -4.54 -5.33
CA LEU A 39 8.64 -3.50 -5.31
C LEU A 39 7.90 -3.43 -6.64
N TYR A 40 6.59 -3.47 -6.60
CA TYR A 40 5.73 -3.51 -7.78
C TYR A 40 4.72 -2.37 -7.76
N LEU A 41 4.44 -1.86 -8.94
CA LEU A 41 3.43 -0.85 -9.16
C LEU A 41 2.45 -1.35 -10.21
N ASP A 42 1.15 -1.18 -9.94
CA ASP A 42 0.10 -1.47 -10.91
C ASP A 42 0.18 -0.41 -12.03
N GLU A 43 0.08 -0.85 -13.30
CA GLU A 43 0.20 0.04 -14.46
C GLU A 43 -0.81 1.19 -14.48
N SER A 44 -1.92 1.07 -13.74
CA SER A 44 -2.90 2.14 -13.60
C SER A 44 -2.39 3.32 -12.78
N SER A 45 -1.27 3.15 -12.08
CA SER A 45 -0.64 4.21 -11.29
C SER A 45 0.23 5.09 -12.17
N ASN A 46 0.22 6.40 -11.91
CA ASN A 46 1.01 7.37 -12.66
C ASN A 46 2.40 7.64 -12.07
N ASN A 47 2.85 6.82 -11.14
CA ASN A 47 4.14 7.01 -10.53
C ASN A 47 5.28 6.61 -11.47
N LYS A 48 6.30 7.46 -11.56
CA LYS A 48 7.45 7.26 -12.45
C LYS A 48 8.73 6.87 -11.71
N ASN A 49 8.64 6.44 -10.47
CA ASN A 49 9.81 6.05 -9.69
C ASN A 49 10.42 4.77 -10.27
N LYS A 50 11.73 4.82 -10.51
CA LYS A 50 12.47 3.72 -11.15
C LYS A 50 12.69 2.51 -10.23
N ASN A 51 12.40 2.65 -8.94
CA ASN A 51 12.55 1.53 -7.98
C ASN A 51 11.45 0.49 -8.13
N PHE A 52 10.43 0.76 -8.92
CA PHE A 52 9.27 -0.11 -9.07
C PHE A 52 9.31 -0.88 -10.39
N THR A 53 8.95 -2.15 -10.31
CA THR A 53 8.59 -2.93 -11.50
C THR A 53 7.11 -2.73 -11.76
N ILE A 54 6.78 -2.28 -12.95
CA ILE A 54 5.38 -2.01 -13.34
C ILE A 54 4.79 -3.28 -13.94
N LEU A 55 3.65 -3.71 -13.39
CA LEU A 55 2.90 -4.87 -13.87
C LEU A 55 1.50 -4.44 -14.27
N ASN A 56 0.89 -5.17 -15.21
CA ASN A 56 -0.54 -4.98 -15.46
C ASN A 56 -1.34 -5.48 -14.26
N HIS A 57 -2.62 -5.13 -14.20
CA HIS A 57 -3.45 -5.44 -13.04
C HIS A 57 -3.49 -6.93 -12.70
N GLU A 58 -3.67 -7.79 -13.70
CA GLU A 58 -3.73 -9.24 -13.48
C GLU A 58 -2.44 -9.82 -12.91
N GLU A 59 -1.31 -9.40 -13.47
CA GLU A 59 0.02 -9.82 -12.98
C GLU A 59 0.28 -9.30 -11.58
N TYR A 60 -0.06 -8.04 -11.33
CA TYR A 60 0.12 -7.39 -10.04
C TYR A 60 -0.62 -8.15 -8.93
N VAL A 61 -1.91 -8.42 -9.10
CA VAL A 61 -2.73 -9.08 -8.06
C VAL A 61 -2.33 -10.53 -7.81
N LYS A 62 -1.68 -11.18 -8.78
CA LYS A 62 -1.17 -12.54 -8.61
C LYS A 62 0.23 -12.57 -7.99
N LYS A 63 0.98 -11.49 -8.14
CA LYS A 63 2.39 -11.44 -7.72
C LYS A 63 2.57 -10.94 -6.30
N VAL A 64 1.85 -9.91 -5.90
CA VAL A 64 2.11 -9.24 -4.63
C VAL A 64 1.60 -10.03 -3.42
N ASP A 65 2.40 -10.02 -2.36
CA ASP A 65 2.07 -10.63 -1.07
C ASP A 65 1.31 -9.69 -0.15
N ILE A 66 1.57 -8.39 -0.28
CA ILE A 66 0.99 -7.32 0.52
C ILE A 66 1.02 -6.04 -0.30
N VAL A 67 0.08 -5.15 -0.07
CA VAL A 67 0.09 -3.81 -0.66
C VAL A 67 0.35 -2.78 0.45
N ILE A 68 1.38 -1.98 0.28
CA ILE A 68 1.68 -0.87 1.18
C ILE A 68 1.08 0.40 0.57
N VAL A 69 0.20 1.04 1.32
CA VAL A 69 -0.53 2.23 0.90
C VAL A 69 0.06 3.46 1.58
N PHE A 70 0.49 4.43 0.79
CA PHE A 70 1.01 5.71 1.27
C PHE A 70 -0.05 6.79 1.08
N GLY A 71 -0.65 7.24 2.18
CA GLY A 71 -1.71 8.25 2.13
C GLY A 71 -2.44 8.34 3.45
N GLY A 72 -3.74 8.53 3.40
CA GLY A 72 -4.63 8.53 4.56
C GLY A 72 -5.71 7.46 4.43
N ASP A 73 -6.77 7.60 5.23
CA ASP A 73 -7.87 6.63 5.23
C ASP A 73 -8.57 6.52 3.87
N GLY A 74 -8.76 7.64 3.17
CA GLY A 74 -9.38 7.63 1.83
C GLY A 74 -8.55 6.85 0.82
N THR A 75 -7.25 7.00 0.86
CA THR A 75 -6.34 6.25 -0.03
C THR A 75 -6.37 4.76 0.31
N LEU A 76 -6.38 4.42 1.60
CA LEU A 76 -6.49 3.03 2.04
C LEU A 76 -7.79 2.39 1.56
N LEU A 77 -8.91 3.11 1.67
CA LEU A 77 -10.20 2.62 1.17
C LEU A 77 -10.21 2.44 -0.34
N ASN A 78 -9.58 3.32 -1.09
CA ASN A 78 -9.45 3.17 -2.54
C ASN A 78 -8.66 1.92 -2.92
N ALA A 79 -7.57 1.66 -2.22
CA ALA A 79 -6.78 0.44 -2.41
C ALA A 79 -7.61 -0.81 -2.05
N ALA A 80 -8.33 -0.76 -0.94
CA ALA A 80 -9.19 -1.87 -0.51
C ALA A 80 -10.26 -2.20 -1.55
N ARG A 81 -10.89 -1.19 -2.13
CA ARG A 81 -11.89 -1.40 -3.20
C ARG A 81 -11.27 -2.00 -4.45
N LYS A 82 -10.10 -1.51 -4.83
CA LYS A 82 -9.42 -1.98 -6.05
C LYS A 82 -9.00 -3.44 -5.96
N TYR A 83 -8.59 -3.88 -4.78
CA TYR A 83 -8.07 -5.23 -4.57
C TYR A 83 -9.01 -6.12 -3.76
N LEU A 84 -10.29 -5.74 -3.66
CA LEU A 84 -11.30 -6.40 -2.83
C LEU A 84 -11.42 -7.91 -3.07
N ASN A 85 -11.35 -8.34 -4.32
CA ASN A 85 -11.62 -9.73 -4.71
C ASN A 85 -10.39 -10.64 -4.63
N TYR A 86 -9.25 -10.13 -4.20
CA TYR A 86 -7.99 -10.87 -4.29
C TYR A 86 -7.40 -11.28 -2.94
N GLU A 87 -8.05 -10.89 -1.85
CA GLU A 87 -7.62 -11.23 -0.48
C GLU A 87 -6.18 -10.84 -0.15
N ILE A 88 -5.71 -9.74 -0.73
CA ILE A 88 -4.35 -9.24 -0.50
C ILE A 88 -4.34 -8.40 0.78
N PRO A 89 -3.46 -8.69 1.75
CA PRO A 89 -3.29 -7.83 2.92
C PRO A 89 -2.87 -6.41 2.52
N ILE A 90 -3.39 -5.42 3.23
CA ILE A 90 -3.11 -4.01 2.97
C ILE A 90 -2.56 -3.36 4.24
N LEU A 91 -1.47 -2.63 4.10
CA LEU A 91 -0.84 -1.88 5.19
C LEU A 91 -0.86 -0.40 4.87
N GLY A 92 -1.50 0.39 5.72
CA GLY A 92 -1.60 1.84 5.53
C GLY A 92 -0.51 2.62 6.24
N ILE A 93 0.20 3.47 5.51
CA ILE A 93 1.19 4.41 6.04
C ILE A 93 0.55 5.81 6.02
N ASN A 94 0.40 6.42 7.18
CA ASN A 94 -0.19 7.73 7.30
C ASN A 94 0.80 8.82 6.89
N MET A 95 0.49 9.52 5.82
CA MET A 95 1.34 10.58 5.26
C MET A 95 0.93 11.98 5.73
N GLY A 96 -0.06 12.09 6.58
CA GLY A 96 -0.57 13.38 7.03
C GLY A 96 -1.20 13.30 8.41
N ASN A 97 -2.44 13.73 8.52
CA ASN A 97 -3.18 13.71 9.78
C ASN A 97 -3.51 12.30 10.22
N VAL A 98 -3.58 12.08 11.52
CA VAL A 98 -3.94 10.79 12.10
C VAL A 98 -5.29 10.32 11.57
N GLY A 99 -5.33 9.11 11.00
CA GLY A 99 -6.55 8.47 10.55
C GLY A 99 -6.96 7.31 11.44
N PHE A 100 -8.10 6.71 11.14
CA PHE A 100 -8.60 5.53 11.86
C PHE A 100 -8.04 4.22 11.32
N LEU A 101 -7.65 4.17 10.06
CA LEU A 101 -7.24 2.94 9.37
C LEU A 101 -5.74 2.88 9.10
N THR A 102 -5.07 4.01 9.02
CA THR A 102 -3.63 4.10 8.78
C THR A 102 -2.89 4.22 10.10
N ASP A 103 -2.29 3.13 10.53
CA ASP A 103 -1.72 3.00 11.88
C ASP A 103 -0.24 3.37 11.97
N ILE A 104 0.46 3.41 10.86
CA ILE A 104 1.92 3.62 10.86
C ILE A 104 2.24 5.06 10.47
N SER A 105 2.99 5.74 11.33
CA SER A 105 3.49 7.08 11.05
C SER A 105 4.80 7.02 10.27
N THR A 106 5.15 8.13 9.61
CA THR A 106 6.42 8.24 8.87
C THR A 106 7.64 8.14 9.79
N GLU A 107 7.50 8.56 11.06
CA GLU A 107 8.61 8.56 12.03
C GLU A 107 9.07 7.15 12.41
N ASN A 108 8.15 6.21 12.47
CA ASN A 108 8.44 4.83 12.90
C ASN A 108 8.50 3.85 11.72
N PHE A 109 8.53 4.36 10.50
CA PHE A 109 8.38 3.56 9.29
C PHE A 109 9.40 2.42 9.19
N GLU A 110 10.69 2.73 9.30
CA GLU A 110 11.75 1.72 9.09
C GLU A 110 11.63 0.54 10.04
N LYS A 111 11.47 0.83 11.32
CA LYS A 111 11.35 -0.21 12.34
C LYS A 111 10.10 -1.04 12.14
N THR A 112 8.96 -0.38 11.95
CA THR A 112 7.68 -1.04 11.83
C THR A 112 7.58 -1.87 10.57
N ILE A 113 8.08 -1.35 9.44
CA ILE A 113 8.02 -2.08 8.18
C ILE A 113 8.86 -3.35 8.23
N LYS A 114 10.03 -3.32 8.85
CA LYS A 114 10.86 -4.51 9.03
C LYS A 114 10.12 -5.57 9.85
N GLU A 115 9.52 -5.18 10.96
CA GLU A 115 8.75 -6.08 11.80
C GLU A 115 7.59 -6.72 11.04
N VAL A 116 6.83 -5.93 10.28
CA VAL A 116 5.70 -6.44 9.48
C VAL A 116 6.17 -7.42 8.43
N LEU A 117 7.19 -7.08 7.66
CA LEU A 117 7.70 -7.92 6.58
C LEU A 117 8.33 -9.21 7.08
N GLU A 118 8.87 -9.20 8.28
CA GLU A 118 9.45 -10.40 8.92
C GLU A 118 8.40 -11.30 9.59
N GLY A 119 7.14 -10.89 9.58
CA GLY A 119 6.04 -11.65 10.12
C GLY A 119 5.58 -11.28 11.52
N SER A 120 6.14 -10.22 12.11
CA SER A 120 5.69 -9.68 13.42
C SER A 120 4.51 -8.73 13.21
N HIS A 121 3.36 -9.29 12.81
CA HIS A 121 2.16 -8.52 12.52
C HIS A 121 0.92 -9.33 12.86
N LYS A 122 -0.20 -8.62 12.95
CA LYS A 122 -1.53 -9.21 13.07
C LYS A 122 -2.39 -8.69 11.92
N ILE A 123 -3.06 -9.60 11.21
CA ILE A 123 -3.97 -9.24 10.15
C ILE A 123 -5.38 -9.16 10.71
N GLU A 124 -6.04 -8.01 10.52
CA GLU A 124 -7.44 -7.83 10.85
C GLU A 124 -8.29 -7.90 9.57
N GLU A 125 -9.35 -8.68 9.61
CA GLU A 125 -10.32 -8.74 8.53
C GLU A 125 -11.39 -7.69 8.75
N ARG A 126 -11.70 -6.91 7.71
CA ARG A 126 -12.74 -5.89 7.73
C ARG A 126 -13.66 -6.06 6.54
N ASN A 127 -14.97 -5.98 6.78
CA ASN A 127 -15.96 -6.08 5.73
C ASN A 127 -16.23 -4.71 5.12
N LEU A 128 -16.40 -4.69 3.80
CA LEU A 128 -16.87 -3.52 3.08
C LEU A 128 -18.39 -3.60 2.92
N VAL A 129 -19.05 -2.46 3.07
CA VAL A 129 -20.48 -2.36 2.89
C VAL A 129 -20.76 -1.62 1.58
N SER A 130 -21.61 -2.22 0.75
CA SER A 130 -22.07 -1.61 -0.50
C SER A 130 -23.51 -1.11 -0.31
N ALA A 131 -23.76 0.10 -0.74
CA ALA A 131 -25.10 0.69 -0.72
C ALA A 131 -25.49 1.12 -2.13
N LYS A 132 -26.78 0.92 -2.46
CA LYS A 132 -27.35 1.33 -3.73
C LYS A 132 -28.48 2.33 -3.48
N PHE A 133 -28.48 3.41 -4.26
CA PHE A 133 -29.56 4.37 -4.25
C PHE A 133 -30.07 4.56 -5.68
N GLY A 134 -31.29 4.13 -5.93
CA GLY A 134 -31.79 4.05 -7.29
C GLY A 134 -30.99 3.04 -8.13
N ASN A 135 -30.41 3.48 -9.23
CA ASN A 135 -29.58 2.66 -10.11
C ASN A 135 -28.08 2.86 -9.89
N ASN A 136 -27.69 3.62 -8.88
CA ASN A 136 -26.29 3.96 -8.61
C ASN A 136 -25.76 3.24 -7.38
N ASN A 137 -24.52 2.75 -7.47
CA ASN A 137 -23.80 2.25 -6.31
C ASN A 137 -23.11 3.42 -5.60
N LEU A 138 -23.19 3.45 -4.29
CA LEU A 138 -22.52 4.42 -3.46
C LEU A 138 -21.30 3.78 -2.77
#